data_4c542863daadc8caa0e31f53d57fcb6f
#
_entry.id   4c542863daadc8caa0e31f53d57fcb6f
#
_cell.length_a   1.000
_cell.length_b   1.000
_cell.length_c   1.000
_cell.angle_alpha   90.00
_cell.angle_beta   90.00
_cell.angle_gamma   90.00
#
_symmetry.space_group_name_H-M   'P 1'
#
loop_
_entity.id
_entity.type
_entity.pdbx_description
1 polymer ?
#
loop_
_entity_poly.entity_id
_entity_poly.type
_entity_poly.pdbx_seq_one_letter_code
_entity_poly.pdbx_strand_id
1 'polypeptide(L)'
;MSRVNYFNTLSMSSKLDQLGRCRFMQRSEFANGIAKIAKKKVVIVGCGAQGLNQGLNMRDSGCDVSYTLRQSAIDEKRASFVNATTNGFDVGTYEELVPGADLVLNLTPDKQHSAVVNAIMPHMKTGATLAFSAGTRAHSVA
;
A
#
# COMPACT_ATOMS: atom_id res chain seq x y z
N MET A 1 24.43 10.00 25.60
CA MET A 1 23.31 10.95 25.78
C MET A 1 22.00 10.23 25.49
N SER A 2 21.18 9.99 26.51
CA SER A 2 19.83 9.45 26.31
C SER A 2 19.02 10.46 25.49
N ARG A 3 18.53 10.07 24.31
CA ARG A 3 17.61 10.91 23.54
C ARG A 3 16.30 11.02 24.32
N VAL A 4 16.06 12.19 24.88
CA VAL A 4 14.78 12.51 25.51
C VAL A 4 13.73 12.58 24.39
N ASN A 5 12.83 11.60 24.34
CA ASN A 5 11.69 11.65 23.43
C ASN A 5 10.48 12.32 24.12
N TYR A 6 9.49 12.73 23.34
CA TYR A 6 8.28 13.40 23.85
C TYR A 6 7.57 12.59 24.95
N PHE A 7 7.44 11.28 24.79
CA PHE A 7 6.79 10.43 25.79
C PHE A 7 7.47 10.50 27.15
N ASN A 8 8.80 10.59 27.20
CA ASN A 8 9.57 10.68 28.43
C ASN A 8 9.37 12.01 29.16
N THR A 9 8.93 13.08 28.47
CA THR A 9 8.64 14.38 29.07
C THR A 9 7.25 14.48 29.70
N LEU A 10 6.36 13.52 29.42
CA LEU A 10 4.99 13.51 29.92
C LEU A 10 4.92 13.17 31.43
N SER A 11 3.89 13.70 32.12
CA SER A 11 3.50 13.24 33.44
C SER A 11 3.08 11.77 33.43
N MET A 12 3.09 11.09 34.56
CA MET A 12 2.66 9.69 34.65
C MET A 12 1.22 9.50 34.17
N SER A 13 0.31 10.40 34.56
CA SER A 13 -1.09 10.38 34.11
C SER A 13 -1.19 10.49 32.59
N SER A 14 -0.46 11.43 32.00
CA SER A 14 -0.44 11.58 30.53
C SER A 14 0.19 10.38 29.81
N LYS A 15 1.19 9.74 30.39
CA LYS A 15 1.77 8.50 29.86
C LYS A 15 0.75 7.37 29.84
N LEU A 16 0.00 7.18 30.94
CA LEU A 16 -1.03 6.15 31.04
C LEU A 16 -2.18 6.41 30.06
N ASP A 17 -2.61 7.66 29.88
CA ASP A 17 -3.63 8.04 28.89
C ASP A 17 -3.16 7.73 27.47
N GLN A 18 -1.91 8.07 27.14
CA GLN A 18 -1.32 7.76 25.82
C GLN A 18 -1.24 6.24 25.58
N LEU A 19 -0.79 5.47 26.56
CA LEU A 19 -0.71 4.01 26.47
C LEU A 19 -2.10 3.38 26.35
N GLY A 20 -3.11 3.90 27.04
CA GLY A 20 -4.50 3.44 26.95
C GLY A 20 -5.12 3.64 25.56
N ARG A 21 -4.63 4.61 24.79
CA ARG A 21 -5.06 4.87 23.40
C ARG A 21 -4.30 4.05 22.37
N CYS A 22 -3.16 3.44 22.75
CA CYS A 22 -2.34 2.64 21.85
C CYS A 22 -2.77 1.17 21.92
N ARG A 23 -2.98 0.57 20.74
CA ARG A 23 -3.10 -0.87 20.63
C ARG A 23 -1.83 -1.44 19.99
N PHE A 24 -1.18 -2.35 20.70
CA PHE A 24 -0.05 -3.10 20.19
C PHE A 24 -0.54 -4.46 19.67
N MET A 25 -0.27 -4.77 18.41
CA MET A 25 -0.56 -6.07 17.85
C MET A 25 0.43 -7.11 18.41
N GLN A 26 -0.09 -8.21 18.91
CA GLN A 26 0.71 -9.36 19.29
C GLN A 26 1.17 -10.10 18.02
N ARG A 27 2.33 -10.76 18.09
CA ARG A 27 2.87 -11.52 16.94
C ARG A 27 1.89 -12.58 16.41
N SER A 28 1.10 -13.19 17.29
CA SER A 28 0.05 -14.14 16.94
C SER A 28 -1.09 -13.55 16.10
N GLU A 29 -1.31 -12.25 16.17
CA GLU A 29 -2.36 -11.56 15.40
C GLU A 29 -1.95 -11.35 13.93
N PHE A 30 -0.65 -11.37 13.61
CA PHE A 30 -0.17 -11.18 12.23
C PHE A 30 -0.64 -12.29 11.28
N ALA A 31 -0.63 -13.54 11.75
CA ALA A 31 -1.11 -14.67 10.96
C ALA A 31 -2.57 -14.51 10.54
N ASN A 32 -3.42 -13.98 11.43
CA ASN A 32 -4.83 -13.71 11.13
C ASN A 32 -4.99 -12.59 10.09
N GLY A 33 -4.14 -11.56 10.13
CA GLY A 33 -4.12 -10.48 9.14
C GLY A 33 -3.75 -11.01 7.76
N ILE A 34 -2.67 -11.78 7.66
CA ILE A 34 -2.20 -12.40 6.42
C ILE A 34 -3.28 -13.31 5.83
N ALA A 35 -3.89 -14.17 6.65
CA ALA A 35 -4.94 -15.09 6.19
C ALA A 35 -6.16 -14.38 5.57
N LYS A 36 -6.47 -13.15 6.03
CA LYS A 36 -7.58 -12.35 5.47
C LYS A 36 -7.27 -11.78 4.08
N ILE A 37 -6.01 -11.50 3.79
CA ILE A 37 -5.59 -10.88 2.51
C ILE A 37 -4.99 -11.89 1.53
N ALA A 38 -4.54 -13.06 1.98
CA ALA A 38 -3.89 -14.08 1.13
C ALA A 38 -4.76 -14.57 -0.04
N LYS A 39 -6.09 -14.46 0.08
CA LYS A 39 -7.05 -14.83 -0.99
C LYS A 39 -7.54 -13.62 -1.80
N LYS A 40 -6.99 -12.46 -1.53
CA LYS A 40 -7.38 -11.21 -2.17
C LYS A 40 -6.41 -10.88 -3.29
N LYS A 41 -6.95 -10.38 -4.40
CA LYS A 41 -6.14 -9.84 -5.47
C LYS A 41 -5.67 -8.43 -5.09
N VAL A 42 -4.37 -8.29 -4.92
CA VAL A 42 -3.71 -7.03 -4.59
C VAL A 42 -3.09 -6.44 -5.83
N VAL A 43 -3.46 -5.21 -6.17
CA VAL A 43 -2.87 -4.47 -7.28
C VAL A 43 -2.14 -3.26 -6.73
N ILE A 44 -0.84 -3.17 -6.99
CA ILE A 44 0.00 -2.06 -6.57
C ILE A 44 0.15 -1.07 -7.72
N VAL A 45 -0.11 0.20 -7.46
CA VAL A 45 0.11 1.29 -8.40
C VAL A 45 1.48 1.88 -8.15
N GLY A 46 2.39 1.70 -9.10
CA GLY A 46 3.78 2.17 -9.01
C GLY A 46 4.75 1.14 -8.42
N CYS A 47 5.88 0.95 -9.08
CA CYS A 47 6.93 0.01 -8.69
C CYS A 47 8.28 0.74 -8.53
N GLY A 48 8.28 1.77 -7.68
CA GLY A 48 9.51 2.36 -7.15
C GLY A 48 10.13 1.50 -6.04
N ALA A 49 11.15 1.99 -5.34
CA ALA A 49 11.83 1.21 -4.31
C ALA A 49 10.88 0.69 -3.22
N GLN A 50 9.99 1.54 -2.70
CA GLN A 50 9.01 1.11 -1.68
C GLN A 50 7.95 0.17 -2.28
N GLY A 51 7.44 0.49 -3.47
CA GLY A 51 6.44 -0.32 -4.14
C GLY A 51 6.95 -1.74 -4.40
N LEU A 52 8.16 -1.87 -4.91
CA LEU A 52 8.78 -3.17 -5.14
C LEU A 52 8.95 -3.97 -3.84
N ASN A 53 9.56 -3.37 -2.81
CA ASN A 53 9.82 -4.08 -1.56
C ASN A 53 8.52 -4.51 -0.85
N GLN A 54 7.48 -3.68 -0.87
CA GLN A 54 6.18 -4.05 -0.31
C GLN A 54 5.54 -5.21 -1.09
N GLY A 55 5.59 -5.18 -2.42
CA GLY A 55 5.08 -6.28 -3.24
C GLY A 55 5.81 -7.59 -3.01
N LEU A 56 7.15 -7.56 -2.89
CA LEU A 56 7.95 -8.72 -2.55
C LEU A 56 7.54 -9.31 -1.19
N ASN A 57 7.46 -8.48 -0.16
CA ASN A 57 7.04 -8.91 1.18
C ASN A 57 5.61 -9.49 1.19
N MET A 58 4.69 -8.89 0.44
CA MET A 58 3.32 -9.40 0.33
C MET A 58 3.28 -10.74 -0.40
N ARG A 59 4.02 -10.90 -1.48
CA ARG A 59 4.14 -12.16 -2.21
C ARG A 59 4.74 -13.25 -1.33
N ASP A 60 5.81 -12.96 -0.60
CA ASP A 60 6.45 -13.90 0.33
C ASP A 60 5.51 -14.28 1.49
N SER A 61 4.53 -13.44 1.79
CA SER A 61 3.43 -13.71 2.74
C SER A 61 2.25 -14.46 2.10
N GLY A 62 2.34 -14.86 0.83
CA GLY A 62 1.32 -15.64 0.13
C GLY A 62 0.18 -14.81 -0.48
N CYS A 63 0.36 -13.51 -0.66
CA CYS A 63 -0.62 -12.67 -1.36
C CYS A 63 -0.46 -12.77 -2.89
N ASP A 64 -1.59 -12.69 -3.60
CA ASP A 64 -1.62 -12.54 -5.06
C ASP A 64 -1.40 -11.07 -5.42
N VAL A 65 -0.21 -10.73 -5.91
CA VAL A 65 0.23 -9.35 -6.17
C VAL A 65 0.56 -9.13 -7.63
N SER A 66 0.00 -8.09 -8.21
CA SER A 66 0.36 -7.57 -9.53
C SER A 66 0.57 -6.06 -9.50
N TYR A 67 1.24 -5.52 -10.51
CA TYR A 67 1.51 -4.08 -10.62
C TYR A 67 0.75 -3.47 -11.77
N THR A 68 0.11 -2.34 -11.51
CA THR A 68 -0.50 -1.55 -12.56
C THR A 68 0.28 -0.26 -12.79
N LEU A 69 0.49 0.05 -14.06
CA LEU A 69 1.25 1.21 -14.51
C LEU A 69 0.48 1.93 -15.63
N ARG A 70 0.85 3.18 -15.86
CA ARG A 70 0.36 3.91 -17.05
C ARG A 70 0.87 3.24 -18.31
N GLN A 71 0.07 3.22 -19.37
CA GLN A 71 0.46 2.66 -20.67
C GLN A 71 1.84 3.18 -21.14
N SER A 72 2.07 4.48 -21.05
CA SER A 72 3.36 5.08 -21.44
C SER A 72 4.56 4.52 -20.66
N ALA A 73 4.37 4.13 -19.40
CA ALA A 73 5.46 3.54 -18.60
C ALA A 73 5.75 2.10 -19.01
N ILE A 74 4.75 1.40 -19.51
CA ILE A 74 4.88 0.04 -20.07
C ILE A 74 5.58 0.10 -21.44
N ASP A 75 5.09 0.95 -22.33
CA ASP A 75 5.60 1.09 -23.71
C ASP A 75 7.07 1.53 -23.71
N GLU A 76 7.41 2.50 -22.87
CA GLU A 76 8.77 3.03 -22.72
C GLU A 76 9.66 2.13 -21.85
N LYS A 77 9.14 1.04 -21.31
CA LYS A 77 9.86 0.14 -20.39
C LYS A 77 10.57 0.90 -19.26
N ARG A 78 9.85 1.84 -18.62
CA ARG A 78 10.42 2.65 -17.55
C ARG A 78 10.89 1.77 -16.37
N ALA A 79 11.70 2.33 -15.49
CA ALA A 79 12.26 1.63 -14.34
C ALA A 79 11.22 0.85 -13.52
N SER A 80 10.00 1.40 -13.34
CA SER A 80 8.92 0.71 -12.65
C SER A 80 8.46 -0.57 -13.34
N PHE A 81 8.39 -0.57 -14.68
CA PHE A 81 8.07 -1.75 -15.48
C PHE A 81 9.17 -2.80 -15.36
N VAL A 82 10.43 -2.37 -15.54
CA VAL A 82 11.60 -3.26 -15.43
C VAL A 82 11.68 -3.88 -14.03
N ASN A 83 11.50 -3.07 -12.97
CA ASN A 83 11.52 -3.55 -11.60
C ASN A 83 10.47 -4.65 -11.34
N ALA A 84 9.25 -4.44 -11.78
CA ALA A 84 8.18 -5.41 -11.58
C ALA A 84 8.42 -6.71 -12.38
N THR A 85 8.69 -6.59 -13.69
CA THR A 85 8.86 -7.75 -14.58
C THR A 85 10.10 -8.58 -14.27
N THR A 86 11.23 -7.93 -13.94
CA THR A 86 12.47 -8.64 -13.54
C THR A 86 12.28 -9.44 -12.26
N ASN A 87 11.37 -9.01 -11.37
CA ASN A 87 11.04 -9.74 -10.14
C ASN A 87 9.88 -10.72 -10.31
N GLY A 88 9.44 -10.97 -11.55
CA GLY A 88 8.42 -11.98 -11.86
C GLY A 88 7.00 -11.61 -11.49
N PHE A 89 6.68 -10.32 -11.43
CA PHE A 89 5.31 -9.84 -11.22
C PHE A 89 4.60 -9.60 -12.53
N ASP A 90 3.30 -9.87 -12.55
CA ASP A 90 2.43 -9.46 -13.66
C ASP A 90 2.27 -7.94 -13.65
N VAL A 91 2.35 -7.36 -14.85
CA VAL A 91 2.21 -5.92 -15.08
C VAL A 91 1.16 -5.67 -16.15
N GLY A 92 0.23 -4.75 -15.87
CA GLY A 92 -0.78 -4.32 -16.83
C GLY A 92 -1.20 -2.87 -16.60
N THR A 93 -2.11 -2.40 -17.43
CA THR A 93 -2.68 -1.05 -17.33
C THR A 93 -3.70 -0.95 -16.20
N TYR A 94 -4.19 0.26 -15.94
CA TYR A 94 -5.25 0.49 -14.95
C TYR A 94 -6.54 -0.25 -15.36
N GLU A 95 -6.88 -0.19 -16.64
CA GLU A 95 -8.07 -0.80 -17.20
C GLU A 95 -8.05 -2.32 -17.14
N GLU A 96 -6.87 -2.92 -17.25
CA GLU A 96 -6.71 -4.38 -17.26
C GLU A 96 -6.74 -4.98 -15.84
N LEU A 97 -6.08 -4.36 -14.87
CA LEU A 97 -5.84 -4.98 -13.58
C LEU A 97 -6.75 -4.46 -12.45
N VAL A 98 -7.09 -3.16 -12.46
CA VAL A 98 -7.87 -2.55 -11.36
C VAL A 98 -9.27 -3.13 -11.22
N PRO A 99 -10.03 -3.46 -12.31
CA PRO A 99 -11.36 -4.05 -12.16
C PRO A 99 -11.39 -5.38 -11.39
N GLY A 100 -10.32 -6.15 -11.46
CA GLY A 100 -10.20 -7.43 -10.74
C GLY A 100 -9.72 -7.30 -9.29
N ALA A 101 -9.19 -6.14 -8.90
CA ALA A 101 -8.55 -5.95 -7.60
C ALA A 101 -9.55 -5.95 -6.44
N ASP A 102 -9.19 -6.59 -5.33
CA ASP A 102 -9.87 -6.44 -4.04
C ASP A 102 -9.24 -5.32 -3.21
N LEU A 103 -7.93 -5.14 -3.37
CA LEU A 103 -7.15 -4.11 -2.72
C LEU A 103 -6.25 -3.44 -3.76
N VAL A 104 -6.34 -2.12 -3.86
CA VAL A 104 -5.45 -1.30 -4.67
C VAL A 104 -4.56 -0.48 -3.73
N LEU A 105 -3.24 -0.65 -3.85
CA LEU A 105 -2.26 0.10 -3.07
C LEU A 105 -1.61 1.17 -3.94
N ASN A 106 -1.88 2.44 -3.66
CA ASN A 106 -1.21 3.53 -4.34
C ASN A 106 0.13 3.83 -3.64
N LEU A 107 1.21 3.40 -4.26
CA LEU A 107 2.60 3.60 -3.79
C LEU A 107 3.39 4.53 -4.72
N THR A 108 2.69 5.39 -5.46
CA THR A 108 3.31 6.44 -6.25
C THR A 108 3.76 7.62 -5.37
N PRO A 109 4.64 8.50 -5.84
CA PRO A 109 5.00 9.71 -5.11
C PRO A 109 3.78 10.60 -4.82
N ASP A 110 3.74 11.24 -3.65
CA ASP A 110 2.61 12.04 -3.15
C ASP A 110 2.08 13.06 -4.16
N LYS A 111 2.97 13.70 -4.93
CA LYS A 111 2.61 14.66 -5.98
C LYS A 111 1.72 14.08 -7.08
N GLN A 112 1.72 12.76 -7.24
CA GLN A 112 0.95 12.05 -8.26
C GLN A 112 -0.36 11.47 -7.73
N HIS A 113 -0.57 11.44 -6.42
CA HIS A 113 -1.69 10.74 -5.80
C HIS A 113 -3.05 11.16 -6.37
N SER A 114 -3.34 12.45 -6.44
CA SER A 114 -4.63 12.93 -6.97
C SER A 114 -4.86 12.49 -8.41
N ALA A 115 -3.84 12.62 -9.26
CA ALA A 115 -3.95 12.21 -10.66
C ALA A 115 -4.13 10.71 -10.81
N VAL A 116 -3.42 9.93 -10.00
CA VAL A 116 -3.54 8.46 -9.98
C VAL A 116 -4.92 8.05 -9.48
N VAL A 117 -5.38 8.60 -8.37
CA VAL A 117 -6.71 8.29 -7.82
C VAL A 117 -7.81 8.56 -8.84
N ASN A 118 -7.79 9.74 -9.47
CA ASN A 118 -8.77 10.10 -10.50
C ASN A 118 -8.74 9.13 -11.70
N ALA A 119 -7.58 8.60 -12.03
CA ALA A 119 -7.43 7.66 -13.14
C ALA A 119 -7.87 6.24 -12.78
N ILE A 120 -7.67 5.77 -11.54
CA ILE A 120 -7.97 4.37 -11.15
C ILE A 120 -9.40 4.19 -10.61
N MET A 121 -9.95 5.21 -9.94
CA MET A 121 -11.28 5.12 -9.30
C MET A 121 -12.39 4.65 -10.23
N PRO A 122 -12.47 5.12 -11.49
CA PRO A 122 -13.52 4.66 -12.43
C PRO A 122 -13.44 3.16 -12.75
N HIS A 123 -12.28 2.54 -12.58
CA HIS A 123 -12.04 1.11 -12.86
C HIS A 123 -12.21 0.22 -11.63
N MET A 124 -12.31 0.79 -10.43
CA MET A 124 -12.43 0.00 -9.21
C MET A 124 -13.81 -0.65 -9.11
N LYS A 125 -13.83 -1.95 -8.79
CA LYS A 125 -15.11 -2.64 -8.52
C LYS A 125 -15.71 -2.21 -7.18
N THR A 126 -17.02 -2.31 -7.05
CA THR A 126 -17.73 -2.09 -5.78
C THR A 126 -17.18 -3.02 -4.70
N GLY A 127 -16.89 -2.46 -3.52
CA GLY A 127 -16.33 -3.20 -2.38
C GLY A 127 -14.82 -3.37 -2.40
N ALA A 128 -14.11 -2.91 -3.44
CA ALA A 128 -12.66 -2.84 -3.42
C ALA A 128 -12.15 -1.76 -2.46
N THR A 129 -10.99 -1.98 -1.89
CA THR A 129 -10.34 -1.02 -0.98
C THR A 129 -9.22 -0.30 -1.69
N LEU A 130 -9.18 1.03 -1.57
CA LEU A 130 -8.04 1.85 -1.98
C LEU A 130 -7.24 2.23 -0.73
N ALA A 131 -5.94 1.92 -0.74
CA ALA A 131 -5.03 2.26 0.36
C ALA A 131 -3.81 3.03 -0.15
N PHE A 132 -3.20 3.77 0.76
CA PHE A 132 -2.02 4.61 0.51
C PHE A 132 -0.93 4.27 1.53
N SER A 133 0.32 4.33 1.13
CA SER A 133 1.45 4.25 2.05
C SER A 133 1.85 5.66 2.44
N ALA A 134 1.61 6.01 3.70
CA ALA A 134 2.09 7.16 4.46
C ALA A 134 1.93 8.58 3.86
N GLY A 135 1.51 9.52 4.66
CA GLY A 135 1.70 10.96 4.50
C GLY A 135 0.55 11.73 3.83
N THR A 136 -0.39 11.08 3.17
CA THR A 136 -1.53 11.79 2.60
C THR A 136 -2.70 11.82 3.57
N ARG A 137 -3.19 13.02 3.91
CA ARG A 137 -4.50 13.17 4.57
C ARG A 137 -5.53 12.48 3.69
N ALA A 138 -6.22 11.50 4.25
CA ALA A 138 -7.39 10.91 3.61
C ALA A 138 -8.39 12.04 3.36
N HIS A 139 -8.57 12.42 2.10
CA HIS A 139 -9.74 13.16 1.71
C HIS A 139 -10.87 12.14 1.65
N SER A 140 -11.79 12.24 2.60
CA SER A 140 -13.07 11.54 2.49
C SER A 140 -13.74 12.04 1.22
N VAL A 141 -13.87 11.17 0.24
CA VAL A 141 -14.76 11.38 -0.89
C VAL A 141 -16.17 11.11 -0.35
N ALA A 142 -16.94 12.18 -0.19
CA ALA A 142 -18.36 12.12 0.12
C ALA A 142 -19.14 11.56 -1.09
#